data_73ffede3c9fd68b364e9d04e80783f63
#
_entry.id   73ffede3c9fd68b364e9d04e80783f63
#
_cell.length_a   1.000
_cell.length_b   1.000
_cell.length_c   1.000
_cell.angle_alpha   90.00
_cell.angle_beta   90.00
_cell.angle_gamma   90.00
#
_symmetry.space_group_name_H-M   'P 1'
#
loop_
_entity.id
_entity.type
_entity.pdbx_description
1 polymer ?
#
loop_
_entity_poly.entity_id
_entity_poly.type
_entity_poly.pdbx_seq_one_letter_code
_entity_poly.pdbx_strand_id
1 'polypeptide(L)'
;MTKKRVMFIASTGGHLQELLQLKEMFKDYNYSLITEKTKSNLYLKEEYGKRVKFLIYGTKHNILIYPFKLLINCFISLFYYFKFRPDYIITTGVHTAGPMCCIGKIFGSKIIYIETFANMVTKTVTGRLLYPISDKFIVQWKSMKELYPKADFGGWIF
;
A
#
# COMPACT_ATOMS: atom_id res chain seq x y z
N MET A 1 26.58 -3.66 4.13
CA MET A 1 25.31 -3.45 4.86
C MET A 1 24.19 -4.21 4.18
N THR A 2 23.40 -4.97 4.90
CA THR A 2 22.23 -5.66 4.33
C THR A 2 21.16 -4.64 3.96
N LYS A 3 20.62 -4.74 2.72
CA LYS A 3 19.53 -3.85 2.27
C LYS A 3 18.29 -4.03 3.15
N LYS A 4 17.64 -2.92 3.54
CA LYS A 4 16.34 -2.95 4.24
C LYS A 4 15.29 -3.65 3.39
N ARG A 5 14.41 -4.40 4.06
CA ARG A 5 13.29 -5.09 3.42
C ARG A 5 12.08 -4.16 3.36
N VAL A 6 11.67 -3.83 2.15
CA VAL A 6 10.56 -2.90 1.91
C VAL A 6 9.45 -3.60 1.15
N MET A 7 8.24 -3.53 1.66
CA MET A 7 7.05 -4.03 1.01
C MET A 7 6.26 -2.85 0.45
N PHE A 8 6.15 -2.79 -0.87
CA PHE A 8 5.33 -1.81 -1.58
C PHE A 8 3.97 -2.43 -1.86
N ILE A 9 2.88 -1.80 -1.43
CA ILE A 9 1.54 -2.35 -1.59
C ILE A 9 0.55 -1.28 -2.03
N ALA A 10 -0.20 -1.57 -3.09
CA ALA A 10 -1.31 -0.75 -3.54
C ALA A 10 -2.37 -1.61 -4.23
N SER A 11 -3.62 -1.15 -4.29
CA SER A 11 -4.61 -1.78 -5.16
C SER A 11 -4.34 -1.45 -6.62
N THR A 12 -5.07 -2.16 -7.48
CA THR A 12 -5.07 -1.89 -8.92
C THR A 12 -5.57 -0.47 -9.25
N GLY A 13 -5.25 0.03 -10.44
CA GLY A 13 -5.67 1.34 -10.92
C GLY A 13 -4.70 2.47 -10.55
N GLY A 14 -5.24 3.67 -10.29
CA GLY A 14 -4.45 4.87 -10.03
C GLY A 14 -3.45 4.74 -8.90
N HIS A 15 -3.84 4.11 -7.79
CA HIS A 15 -2.96 3.89 -6.64
C HIS A 15 -1.74 3.03 -6.98
N LEU A 16 -1.92 2.01 -7.83
CA LEU A 16 -0.78 1.21 -8.29
C LEU A 16 0.13 2.04 -9.19
N GLN A 17 -0.44 2.87 -10.08
CA GLN A 17 0.35 3.74 -10.95
C GLN A 17 1.15 4.76 -10.12
N GLU A 18 0.54 5.34 -9.09
CA GLU A 18 1.24 6.21 -8.14
C GLU A 18 2.39 5.47 -7.45
N LEU A 19 2.13 4.25 -6.96
CA LEU A 19 3.16 3.45 -6.30
C LEU A 19 4.34 3.13 -7.24
N LEU A 20 4.05 2.83 -8.50
CA LEU A 20 5.06 2.50 -9.51
C LEU A 20 5.92 3.71 -9.92
N GLN A 21 5.50 4.94 -9.65
CA GLN A 21 6.38 6.11 -9.81
C GLN A 21 7.59 6.05 -8.87
N LEU A 22 7.47 5.30 -7.75
CA LEU A 22 8.57 5.08 -6.82
C LEU A 22 9.54 3.97 -7.28
N LYS A 23 9.41 3.42 -8.49
CA LYS A 23 10.19 2.27 -8.96
C LYS A 23 11.71 2.49 -8.94
N GLU A 24 12.17 3.73 -9.10
CA GLU A 24 13.59 4.06 -9.01
C GLU A 24 14.19 3.74 -7.63
N MET A 25 13.36 3.79 -6.58
CA MET A 25 13.78 3.42 -5.22
C MET A 25 13.90 1.91 -5.02
N PHE A 26 13.26 1.10 -5.87
CA PHE A 26 13.21 -0.35 -5.67
C PHE A 26 14.60 -0.98 -5.67
N LYS A 27 15.52 -0.47 -6.49
CA LYS A 27 16.92 -0.95 -6.59
C LYS A 27 17.71 -0.80 -5.29
N ASP A 28 17.33 0.14 -4.43
CA ASP A 28 18.04 0.44 -3.19
C ASP A 28 17.69 -0.51 -2.04
N TYR A 29 16.59 -1.26 -2.19
CA TYR A 29 16.04 -2.11 -1.16
C TYR A 29 15.94 -3.59 -1.58
N ASN A 30 15.86 -4.47 -0.59
CA ASN A 30 15.29 -5.80 -0.80
C ASN A 30 13.76 -5.64 -0.74
N TYR A 31 13.09 -5.69 -1.89
CA TYR A 31 11.69 -5.32 -1.97
C TYR A 31 10.77 -6.45 -2.41
N SER A 32 9.49 -6.32 -2.03
CA SER A 32 8.35 -7.07 -2.55
C SER A 32 7.26 -6.08 -2.97
N LEU A 33 6.68 -6.29 -4.14
CA LEU A 33 5.56 -5.51 -4.67
C LEU A 33 4.28 -6.32 -4.55
N ILE A 34 3.27 -5.77 -3.89
CA ILE A 34 1.98 -6.43 -3.68
C ILE A 34 0.86 -5.60 -4.30
N THR A 35 0.02 -6.25 -5.08
CA THR A 35 -1.18 -5.64 -5.67
C THR A 35 -2.27 -6.68 -5.87
N GLU A 36 -3.45 -6.26 -6.31
CA GLU A 36 -4.54 -7.17 -6.64
C GLU A 36 -4.31 -7.85 -7.99
N LYS A 37 -4.72 -9.12 -8.10
CA LYS A 37 -4.64 -9.88 -9.36
C LYS A 37 -5.76 -9.45 -10.30
N THR A 38 -5.40 -8.71 -11.35
CA THR A 38 -6.30 -8.33 -12.45
C THR A 38 -5.61 -8.61 -13.78
N LYS A 39 -6.37 -8.70 -14.86
CA LYS A 39 -5.79 -8.87 -16.20
C LYS A 39 -4.81 -7.73 -16.54
N SER A 40 -5.11 -6.51 -16.11
CA SER A 40 -4.27 -5.32 -16.34
C SER A 40 -2.96 -5.31 -15.57
N ASN A 41 -2.81 -6.14 -14.53
CA ASN A 41 -1.63 -6.14 -13.65
C ASN A 41 -0.73 -7.37 -13.85
N LEU A 42 -1.11 -8.31 -14.72
CA LEU A 42 -0.34 -9.55 -14.92
C LEU A 42 1.06 -9.28 -15.49
N TYR A 43 1.22 -8.23 -16.29
CA TYR A 43 2.51 -7.83 -16.86
C TYR A 43 3.58 -7.56 -15.78
N LEU A 44 3.16 -7.14 -14.58
CA LEU A 44 4.09 -6.89 -13.47
C LEU A 44 4.88 -8.15 -13.09
N LYS A 45 4.29 -9.33 -13.29
CA LYS A 45 4.98 -10.58 -13.02
C LYS A 45 6.11 -10.85 -14.01
N GLU A 46 5.96 -10.39 -15.24
CA GLU A 46 7.01 -10.45 -16.27
C GLU A 46 8.11 -9.44 -15.97
N GLU A 47 7.73 -8.22 -15.59
CA GLU A 47 8.67 -7.12 -15.32
C GLU A 47 9.46 -7.30 -14.01
N TYR A 48 8.79 -7.70 -12.92
CA TYR A 48 9.39 -7.78 -11.57
C TYR A 48 9.58 -9.22 -11.05
N GLY A 49 9.15 -10.21 -11.80
CA GLY A 49 9.36 -11.64 -11.53
C GLY A 49 8.78 -12.10 -10.19
N LYS A 50 9.60 -12.81 -9.42
CA LYS A 50 9.21 -13.38 -8.11
C LYS A 50 8.95 -12.35 -7.02
N ARG A 51 9.30 -11.08 -7.24
CA ARG A 51 9.10 -9.98 -6.27
C ARG A 51 7.64 -9.52 -6.22
N VAL A 52 6.87 -9.76 -7.30
CA VAL A 52 5.43 -9.43 -7.31
C VAL A 52 4.62 -10.54 -6.66
N LYS A 53 3.68 -10.14 -5.81
CA LYS A 53 2.69 -10.99 -5.17
C LYS A 53 1.30 -10.42 -5.41
N PHE A 54 0.32 -11.29 -5.52
CA PHE A 54 -1.04 -10.89 -5.81
C PHE A 54 -1.98 -11.22 -4.65
N LEU A 55 -2.83 -10.24 -4.33
CA LEU A 55 -4.03 -10.39 -3.51
C LEU A 55 -5.24 -10.66 -4.40
N ILE A 56 -6.31 -11.14 -3.82
CA ILE A 56 -7.57 -11.34 -4.53
C ILE A 56 -8.19 -9.96 -4.80
N TYR A 57 -8.58 -9.73 -6.05
CA TYR A 57 -9.30 -8.52 -6.45
C TYR A 57 -10.67 -8.45 -5.79
N GLY A 58 -10.91 -7.38 -5.05
CA GLY A 58 -12.17 -7.11 -4.37
C GLY A 58 -12.79 -5.81 -4.83
N THR A 59 -14.01 -5.87 -5.37
CA THR A 59 -14.83 -4.68 -5.63
C THR A 59 -15.98 -4.61 -4.65
N LYS A 60 -16.37 -3.39 -4.27
CA LYS A 60 -17.55 -3.14 -3.44
C LYS A 60 -18.87 -3.41 -4.15
N HIS A 61 -18.85 -3.68 -5.45
CA HIS A 61 -20.06 -4.00 -6.21
C HIS A 61 -20.79 -5.26 -5.72
N ASN A 62 -20.08 -6.18 -5.10
CA ASN A 62 -20.66 -7.40 -4.57
C ASN A 62 -20.51 -7.44 -3.04
N ILE A 63 -21.38 -6.68 -2.37
CA ILE A 63 -21.32 -6.46 -0.91
C ILE A 63 -21.32 -7.79 -0.13
N LEU A 64 -22.04 -8.83 -0.60
CA LEU A 64 -22.12 -10.13 0.06
C LEU A 64 -20.80 -10.91 -0.02
N ILE A 65 -20.06 -10.81 -1.12
CA ILE A 65 -18.81 -11.56 -1.34
C ILE A 65 -17.59 -10.78 -0.85
N TYR A 66 -17.70 -9.46 -0.79
CA TYR A 66 -16.59 -8.60 -0.42
C TYR A 66 -15.97 -8.92 0.96
N PRO A 67 -16.72 -9.14 2.05
CA PRO A 67 -16.15 -9.49 3.36
C PRO A 67 -15.35 -10.79 3.33
N PHE A 68 -15.81 -11.79 2.58
CA PHE A 68 -15.10 -13.07 2.42
C PHE A 68 -13.76 -12.88 1.68
N LYS A 69 -13.76 -12.10 0.61
CA LYS A 69 -12.52 -11.77 -0.10
C LYS A 69 -11.54 -10.99 0.79
N LEU A 70 -12.05 -10.06 1.60
CA LEU A 70 -11.23 -9.31 2.54
C LEU A 70 -10.62 -10.25 3.59
N LEU A 71 -11.40 -11.16 4.14
CA LEU A 71 -10.92 -12.16 5.08
C LEU A 71 -9.82 -13.06 4.48
N ILE A 72 -10.02 -13.55 3.26
CA ILE A 72 -9.00 -14.33 2.55
C ILE A 72 -7.75 -13.48 2.33
N ASN A 73 -7.90 -12.22 1.93
CA ASN A 73 -6.78 -11.30 1.77
C ASN A 73 -6.04 -11.03 3.09
N CYS A 74 -6.71 -11.06 4.24
CA CYS A 74 -6.05 -11.01 5.56
C CYS A 74 -5.11 -12.20 5.74
N PHE A 75 -5.55 -13.42 5.45
CA PHE A 75 -4.71 -14.62 5.56
C PHE A 75 -3.56 -14.61 4.55
N ILE A 76 -3.82 -14.21 3.30
CA ILE A 76 -2.77 -14.08 2.28
C ILE A 76 -1.73 -13.02 2.71
N SER A 77 -2.20 -11.90 3.26
CA SER A 77 -1.33 -10.84 3.76
C SER A 77 -0.47 -11.32 4.92
N LEU A 78 -1.06 -12.07 5.86
CA LEU A 78 -0.33 -12.67 6.97
C LEU A 78 0.77 -13.63 6.48
N PHE A 79 0.43 -14.49 5.51
CA PHE A 79 1.40 -15.40 4.90
C PHE A 79 2.56 -14.65 4.23
N TYR A 80 2.27 -13.63 3.40
CA TYR A 80 3.31 -12.85 2.74
C TYR A 80 4.14 -12.04 3.73
N TYR A 81 3.50 -11.52 4.78
CA TYR A 81 4.20 -10.81 5.84
C TYR A 81 5.27 -11.70 6.50
N PHE A 82 4.89 -12.85 7.01
CA PHE A 82 5.84 -13.76 7.69
C PHE A 82 6.91 -14.32 6.76
N LYS A 83 6.58 -14.54 5.50
CA LYS A 83 7.54 -14.99 4.51
C LYS A 83 8.60 -13.93 4.18
N PHE A 84 8.22 -12.66 4.14
CA PHE A 84 9.11 -11.57 3.75
C PHE A 84 9.66 -10.80 4.94
N ARG A 85 8.87 -10.63 6.00
CA ARG A 85 9.19 -9.88 7.24
C ARG A 85 9.72 -8.48 6.93
N PRO A 86 8.91 -7.58 6.37
CA PRO A 86 9.36 -6.26 5.96
C PRO A 86 9.76 -5.39 7.16
N ASP A 87 10.82 -4.60 7.00
CA ASP A 87 11.18 -3.53 7.93
C ASP A 87 10.25 -2.32 7.73
N TYR A 88 9.84 -2.09 6.45
CA TYR A 88 8.94 -1.00 6.05
C TYR A 88 7.85 -1.50 5.13
N ILE A 89 6.65 -0.94 5.29
CA ILE A 89 5.52 -1.10 4.37
C ILE A 89 5.17 0.28 3.84
N ILE A 90 5.25 0.45 2.52
CA ILE A 90 4.92 1.69 1.81
C ILE A 90 3.65 1.47 1.01
N THR A 91 2.68 2.33 1.17
CA THR A 91 1.40 2.24 0.45
C THR A 91 0.90 3.60 0.00
N THR A 92 0.32 3.63 -1.19
CA THR A 92 -0.43 4.77 -1.74
C THR A 92 -1.93 4.64 -1.48
N GLY A 93 -2.30 3.68 -0.68
CA GLY A 93 -3.67 3.48 -0.24
C GLY A 93 -4.30 2.21 -0.75
N VAL A 94 -5.45 1.98 -0.22
CA VAL A 94 -6.56 1.11 -0.55
C VAL A 94 -6.92 0.09 0.52
N HIS A 95 -8.18 -0.26 0.48
CA HIS A 95 -8.79 -1.16 1.45
C HIS A 95 -8.16 -2.56 1.46
N THR A 96 -7.60 -3.05 0.35
CA THR A 96 -6.87 -4.33 0.29
C THR A 96 -5.47 -4.27 0.91
N ALA A 97 -4.86 -3.06 0.99
CA ALA A 97 -3.61 -2.85 1.69
C ALA A 97 -3.78 -2.72 3.22
N GLY A 98 -4.99 -2.37 3.67
CA GLY A 98 -5.30 -2.18 5.09
C GLY A 98 -4.86 -3.35 5.99
N PRO A 99 -5.28 -4.59 5.70
CA PRO A 99 -4.87 -5.75 6.48
C PRO A 99 -3.35 -5.90 6.60
N MET A 100 -2.62 -5.70 5.49
CA MET A 100 -1.16 -5.78 5.51
C MET A 100 -0.53 -4.71 6.40
N CYS A 101 -1.03 -3.48 6.35
CA CYS A 101 -0.53 -2.38 7.19
C CYS A 101 -0.83 -2.64 8.68
N CYS A 102 -2.01 -3.14 9.01
CA CYS A 102 -2.36 -3.51 10.39
C CYS A 102 -1.46 -4.64 10.91
N ILE A 103 -1.27 -5.70 10.12
CA ILE A 103 -0.37 -6.81 10.44
C ILE A 103 1.06 -6.26 10.64
N GLY A 104 1.55 -5.46 9.69
CA GLY A 104 2.86 -4.85 9.77
C GLY A 104 3.07 -4.05 11.04
N LYS A 105 2.08 -3.24 11.42
CA LYS A 105 2.15 -2.43 12.64
C LYS A 105 2.22 -3.30 13.89
N ILE A 106 1.40 -4.34 13.98
CA ILE A 106 1.39 -5.28 15.11
C ILE A 106 2.75 -5.97 15.26
N PHE A 107 3.38 -6.37 14.17
CA PHE A 107 4.65 -7.11 14.17
C PHE A 107 5.89 -6.21 13.99
N GLY A 108 5.76 -4.90 14.17
CA GLY A 108 6.88 -3.96 14.31
C GLY A 108 7.44 -3.38 13.01
N SER A 109 6.78 -3.59 11.87
CA SER A 109 7.15 -2.87 10.64
C SER A 109 6.75 -1.39 10.72
N LYS A 110 7.54 -0.53 10.09
CA LYS A 110 7.22 0.89 9.94
C LYS A 110 6.28 1.10 8.76
N ILE A 111 5.16 1.79 9.00
CA ILE A 111 4.15 2.07 7.98
C ILE A 111 4.34 3.47 7.44
N ILE A 112 4.57 3.57 6.13
CA ILE A 112 4.63 4.83 5.38
C ILE A 112 3.44 4.88 4.43
N TYR A 113 2.54 5.81 4.70
CA TYR A 113 1.37 6.04 3.86
C TYR A 113 1.58 7.31 3.04
N ILE A 114 1.33 7.23 1.75
CA ILE A 114 1.34 8.38 0.83
C ILE A 114 -0.10 8.56 0.35
N GLU A 115 -0.73 9.69 0.72
CA GLU A 115 -2.09 9.98 0.26
C GLU A 115 -2.10 10.23 -1.24
N THR A 116 -3.14 9.75 -1.92
CA THR A 116 -3.25 9.87 -3.37
C THR A 116 -3.24 11.33 -3.83
N PHE A 117 -2.57 11.58 -4.94
CA PHE A 117 -2.55 12.90 -5.58
C PHE A 117 -3.94 13.35 -6.04
N ALA A 118 -4.80 12.39 -6.40
CA ALA A 118 -6.15 12.68 -6.88
C ALA A 118 -7.08 13.30 -5.81
N ASN A 119 -6.68 13.30 -4.53
CA ASN A 119 -7.52 13.79 -3.45
C ASN A 119 -6.92 15.03 -2.76
N MET A 120 -7.54 16.17 -2.99
CA MET A 120 -7.03 17.47 -2.55
C MET A 120 -7.75 18.06 -1.34
N VAL A 121 -9.00 17.64 -1.09
CA VAL A 121 -9.90 18.34 -0.16
C VAL A 121 -10.71 17.42 0.76
N THR A 122 -10.58 16.10 0.63
CA THR A 122 -11.31 15.14 1.46
C THR A 122 -10.41 14.02 1.95
N LYS A 123 -10.78 13.39 3.06
CA LYS A 123 -10.07 12.20 3.55
C LYS A 123 -10.54 10.95 2.79
N THR A 124 -9.63 10.19 2.23
CA THR A 124 -9.95 8.85 1.75
C THR A 124 -10.34 7.94 2.90
N VAL A 125 -11.13 6.90 2.64
CA VAL A 125 -11.50 5.90 3.67
C VAL A 125 -10.22 5.24 4.21
N THR A 126 -9.31 4.86 3.34
CA THR A 126 -8.05 4.22 3.75
C THR A 126 -7.15 5.19 4.51
N GLY A 127 -7.06 6.45 4.07
CA GLY A 127 -6.32 7.48 4.78
C GLY A 127 -6.83 7.66 6.21
N ARG A 128 -8.16 7.70 6.41
CA ARG A 128 -8.75 7.78 7.77
C ARG A 128 -8.35 6.59 8.65
N LEU A 129 -8.36 5.37 8.08
CA LEU A 129 -8.05 4.14 8.83
C LEU A 129 -6.56 4.02 9.14
N LEU A 130 -5.69 4.40 8.20
CA LEU A 130 -4.24 4.20 8.35
C LEU A 130 -3.53 5.39 8.99
N TYR A 131 -4.11 6.59 8.99
CA TYR A 131 -3.51 7.77 9.61
C TYR A 131 -3.05 7.55 11.05
N PRO A 132 -3.88 6.98 11.95
CA PRO A 132 -3.47 6.79 13.35
C PRO A 132 -2.37 5.75 13.56
N ILE A 133 -2.18 4.82 12.62
CA ILE A 133 -1.20 3.73 12.76
C ILE A 133 0.05 3.94 11.91
N SER A 134 0.05 4.91 10.99
CA SER A 134 1.20 5.22 10.14
C SER A 134 2.32 5.87 10.96
N ASP A 135 3.54 5.37 10.79
CA ASP A 135 4.75 5.99 11.35
C ASP A 135 5.13 7.25 10.57
N LYS A 136 4.82 7.27 9.27
CA LYS A 136 4.91 8.44 8.42
C LYS A 136 3.69 8.51 7.51
N PHE A 137 3.02 9.65 7.51
CA PHE A 137 1.87 9.92 6.65
C PHE A 137 2.21 11.15 5.79
N ILE A 138 2.21 10.97 4.48
CA ILE A 138 2.64 12.00 3.54
C ILE A 138 1.44 12.46 2.73
N VAL A 139 1.25 13.77 2.64
CA VAL A 139 0.25 14.41 1.80
C VAL A 139 0.91 15.21 0.70
N GLN A 140 0.31 15.24 -0.48
CA GLN A 140 0.87 15.90 -1.66
C GLN A 140 0.29 17.30 -1.89
N TRP A 141 -0.79 17.65 -1.18
CA TRP A 141 -1.45 18.95 -1.23
C TRP A 141 -1.38 19.63 0.14
N LYS A 142 -1.08 20.93 0.15
CA LYS A 142 -1.03 21.72 1.40
C LYS A 142 -2.39 21.74 2.12
N SER A 143 -3.50 21.78 1.36
CA SER A 143 -4.86 21.70 1.89
C SER A 143 -5.11 20.46 2.74
N MET A 144 -4.47 19.35 2.41
CA MET A 144 -4.62 18.11 3.15
C MET A 144 -3.99 18.15 4.55
N LYS A 145 -3.08 19.11 4.82
CA LYS A 145 -2.53 19.32 6.17
C LYS A 145 -3.60 19.76 7.17
N GLU A 146 -4.63 20.46 6.74
CA GLU A 146 -5.78 20.82 7.59
C GLU A 146 -6.57 19.58 8.02
N LEU A 147 -6.67 18.61 7.13
CA LEU A 147 -7.36 17.35 7.38
C LEU A 147 -6.49 16.34 8.15
N TYR A 148 -5.18 16.34 7.90
CA TYR A 148 -4.18 15.47 8.53
C TYR A 148 -3.06 16.30 9.17
N PRO A 149 -3.30 16.93 10.34
CA PRO A 149 -2.36 17.91 10.92
C PRO A 149 -0.95 17.38 11.19
N LYS A 150 -0.83 16.08 11.52
CA LYS A 150 0.47 15.42 11.78
C LYS A 150 1.12 14.84 10.51
N ALA A 151 0.49 14.99 9.32
CA ALA A 151 1.08 14.51 8.08
C ALA A 151 2.24 15.38 7.64
N ASP A 152 3.20 14.80 6.95
CA ASP A 152 4.26 15.55 6.26
C ASP A 152 3.75 16.04 4.90
N PHE A 153 4.10 17.25 4.53
CA PHE A 153 3.87 17.74 3.17
C PHE A 153 5.05 17.32 2.29
N GLY A 154 4.81 16.41 1.36
CA GLY A 154 5.82 15.89 0.44
C GLY A 154 5.91 16.65 -0.89
N GLY A 155 4.95 17.53 -1.17
CA GLY A 155 4.79 18.08 -2.51
C GLY A 155 4.37 17.02 -3.53
N TRP A 156 4.64 17.26 -4.77
CA TRP A 156 4.36 16.30 -5.86
C TRP A 156 5.41 15.20 -5.85
N ILE A 157 5.00 14.00 -5.44
CA ILE A 157 5.85 12.82 -5.37
C ILE A 157 5.78 12.03 -6.68
N PHE A 158 4.66 12.16 -7.40
CA PHE A 158 4.37 11.41 -8.62
C PHE A 158 4.36 12.31 -9.86
#